data_cf6ad234695d553f04f0ce9e2e9393c7
#
_entry.id   cf6ad234695d553f04f0ce9e2e9393c7
#
_cell.length_a   1.000
_cell.length_b   1.000
_cell.length_c   1.000
_cell.angle_alpha   90.00
_cell.angle_beta   90.00
_cell.angle_gamma   90.00
#
_symmetry.space_group_name_H-M   'P 1'
#
loop_
_entity.id
_entity.type
_entity.pdbx_description
1 polymer ?
#
loop_
_entity_poly.entity_id
_entity_poly.type
_entity_poly.pdbx_seq_one_letter_code
_entity_poly.pdbx_strand_id
1 'polypeptide(L)'
;MITAEDIKRMAKRGETYTVDFKITVPQKVRDITEEVCSFANAAGGCVLIGIDDHGVIKGATIDNAKRSAIQGSIGEISPALHCDLYPVDVDGKEVWVVEVPAGRQLPYFFGGSVFVREGANSQKLTNVEEIRELFQQAEKIYYDSIPNKKYNIYENLDSGMLKAFRREAHISNNVDDEQLLENLQAFTESGEVKRGAILFFAKHPEELLFHAVVRCTQFKGTDKLHIIDDKTFGGPLVSQYEQTLSWIQSKLNLEYEIKGTGARTEKWELPLDVFREALINALAHRDYYEQGAFTCVEVYDDRIEITNPGGLLPIVAKHFGRKSLSRNPYIFSLFMRMNLVEHVGSGIARMKELMLNAGLPEPQYETEGMFNIILYRSQVAADKPKLTDLEKLTIELMSAEVKPTIDELCEKIDRKKSTTYNLLKSLREKGYLL
;
A
#
# COMPACT_ATOMS: atom_id res chain seq x y z
N MET A 1 5.22 -35.67 0.53
CA MET A 1 6.37 -36.30 -0.17
C MET A 1 6.11 -36.33 -1.68
N ILE A 2 7.07 -35.86 -2.44
CA ILE A 2 7.03 -35.79 -3.91
C ILE A 2 7.34 -37.17 -4.47
N THR A 3 6.56 -37.63 -5.46
CA THR A 3 6.70 -38.94 -6.09
C THR A 3 7.55 -38.88 -7.38
N ALA A 4 8.00 -40.04 -7.89
CA ALA A 4 8.75 -40.11 -9.15
C ALA A 4 7.96 -39.52 -10.34
N GLU A 5 6.64 -39.71 -10.38
CA GLU A 5 5.78 -39.12 -11.42
C GLU A 5 5.67 -37.60 -11.30
N ASP A 6 5.65 -37.07 -10.06
CA ASP A 6 5.67 -35.66 -9.85
C ASP A 6 7.00 -35.03 -10.34
N ILE A 7 8.13 -35.67 -10.04
CA ILE A 7 9.46 -35.25 -10.52
C ILE A 7 9.50 -35.25 -12.06
N LYS A 8 9.02 -36.27 -12.74
CA LYS A 8 8.96 -36.31 -14.20
C LYS A 8 8.09 -35.19 -14.79
N ARG A 9 6.97 -34.90 -14.14
CA ARG A 9 6.09 -33.78 -14.52
C ARG A 9 6.78 -32.44 -14.32
N MET A 10 7.44 -32.22 -13.18
CA MET A 10 8.22 -31.01 -12.88
C MET A 10 9.37 -30.82 -13.85
N ALA A 11 10.16 -31.88 -14.09
CA ALA A 11 11.27 -31.88 -15.04
C ALA A 11 10.84 -31.47 -16.45
N LYS A 12 9.70 -31.99 -16.93
CA LYS A 12 9.12 -31.60 -18.23
C LYS A 12 8.64 -30.15 -18.28
N ARG A 13 8.17 -29.59 -17.14
CA ARG A 13 7.66 -28.23 -17.04
C ARG A 13 8.75 -27.19 -16.90
N GLY A 14 9.92 -27.59 -16.41
CA GLY A 14 11.04 -26.68 -16.08
C GLY A 14 10.92 -26.03 -14.70
N GLU A 15 11.89 -25.20 -14.37
CA GLU A 15 11.90 -24.42 -13.15
C GLU A 15 10.73 -23.44 -13.08
N THR A 16 10.23 -23.22 -11.87
CA THR A 16 9.04 -22.41 -11.64
C THR A 16 9.18 -21.64 -10.32
N TYR A 17 8.17 -20.87 -9.97
CA TYR A 17 8.08 -20.19 -8.68
C TYR A 17 8.23 -21.13 -7.47
N THR A 18 7.93 -22.42 -7.61
CA THR A 18 7.96 -23.42 -6.54
C THR A 18 8.93 -24.59 -6.79
N VAL A 19 9.69 -24.59 -7.88
CA VAL A 19 10.62 -25.69 -8.24
C VAL A 19 11.92 -25.13 -8.76
N ASP A 20 13.03 -25.61 -8.20
CA ASP A 20 14.39 -25.29 -8.61
C ASP A 20 15.18 -26.56 -8.89
N PHE A 21 16.08 -26.55 -9.89
CA PHE A 21 16.89 -27.71 -10.30
C PHE A 21 18.36 -27.48 -9.97
N LYS A 22 19.01 -28.56 -9.56
CA LYS A 22 20.47 -28.61 -9.43
C LYS A 22 20.98 -29.93 -9.98
N ILE A 23 21.99 -29.92 -10.85
CA ILE A 23 22.57 -31.13 -11.42
C ILE A 23 23.21 -32.00 -10.32
N THR A 24 23.93 -31.35 -9.41
CA THR A 24 24.57 -31.95 -8.25
C THR A 24 24.52 -31.02 -7.07
N VAL A 25 24.95 -31.47 -5.90
CA VAL A 25 25.15 -30.57 -4.76
C VAL A 25 26.21 -29.53 -5.12
N PRO A 26 25.89 -28.22 -5.11
CA PRO A 26 26.88 -27.17 -5.41
C PRO A 26 28.07 -27.21 -4.46
N GLN A 27 29.21 -26.73 -4.92
CA GLN A 27 30.40 -26.61 -4.04
C GLN A 27 30.11 -25.74 -2.81
N LYS A 28 29.28 -24.70 -2.99
CA LYS A 28 28.75 -23.87 -1.92
C LYS A 28 27.37 -24.35 -1.59
N VAL A 29 27.24 -25.17 -0.53
CA VAL A 29 25.92 -25.62 -0.03
C VAL A 29 24.98 -24.47 0.29
N ARG A 30 25.56 -23.31 0.60
CA ARG A 30 24.83 -22.05 0.81
C ARG A 30 23.85 -21.71 -0.32
N ASP A 31 24.22 -22.02 -1.58
CA ASP A 31 23.36 -21.72 -2.73
C ASP A 31 22.02 -22.48 -2.65
N ILE A 32 22.01 -23.73 -2.12
CA ILE A 32 20.75 -24.46 -1.84
C ILE A 32 19.97 -23.78 -0.71
N THR A 33 20.68 -23.30 0.32
CA THR A 33 20.04 -22.72 1.48
C THR A 33 19.37 -21.36 1.16
N GLU A 34 19.96 -20.59 0.23
CA GLU A 34 19.36 -19.36 -0.29
C GLU A 34 18.03 -19.65 -1.02
N GLU A 35 17.99 -20.71 -1.86
CA GLU A 35 16.76 -21.19 -2.50
C GLU A 35 15.72 -21.64 -1.45
N VAL A 36 16.12 -22.47 -0.49
CA VAL A 36 15.27 -22.93 0.61
C VAL A 36 14.67 -21.75 1.39
N CYS A 37 15.51 -20.77 1.73
CA CYS A 37 15.06 -19.56 2.43
C CYS A 37 14.03 -18.78 1.59
N SER A 38 14.27 -18.65 0.28
CA SER A 38 13.36 -17.96 -0.62
C SER A 38 12.01 -18.67 -0.78
N PHE A 39 12.00 -20.00 -0.85
CA PHE A 39 10.78 -20.80 -0.84
C PHE A 39 10.00 -20.66 0.45
N ALA A 40 10.69 -20.67 1.60
CA ALA A 40 10.05 -20.45 2.89
C ALA A 40 9.40 -19.08 3.00
N ASN A 41 10.01 -18.05 2.42
CA ASN A 41 9.46 -16.69 2.36
C ASN A 41 8.37 -16.50 1.28
N ALA A 42 8.04 -17.56 0.55
CA ALA A 42 7.03 -17.58 -0.51
C ALA A 42 5.96 -18.64 -0.23
N ALA A 43 5.56 -19.36 -1.26
CA ALA A 43 4.52 -20.39 -1.19
C ALA A 43 5.03 -21.79 -0.79
N GLY A 44 6.29 -21.91 -0.37
CA GLY A 44 6.99 -23.18 -0.28
C GLY A 44 7.44 -23.67 -1.66
N GLY A 45 8.01 -24.87 -1.71
CA GLY A 45 8.49 -25.44 -2.96
C GLY A 45 9.46 -26.59 -2.77
N CYS A 46 10.24 -26.91 -3.80
CA CYS A 46 11.26 -27.94 -3.70
C CYS A 46 12.50 -27.63 -4.54
N VAL A 47 13.67 -28.05 -4.03
CA VAL A 47 14.91 -28.13 -4.81
C VAL A 47 15.12 -29.60 -5.22
N LEU A 48 15.24 -29.85 -6.53
CA LEU A 48 15.44 -31.18 -7.09
C LEU A 48 16.91 -31.31 -7.53
N ILE A 49 17.68 -32.14 -6.82
CA ILE A 49 19.10 -32.36 -7.10
C ILE A 49 19.27 -33.65 -7.89
N GLY A 50 19.87 -33.58 -9.06
CA GLY A 50 19.99 -34.65 -10.05
C GLY A 50 19.27 -34.33 -11.37
N ILE A 51 18.86 -33.06 -11.58
CA ILE A 51 18.19 -32.59 -12.79
C ILE A 51 18.99 -31.39 -13.32
N ASP A 52 19.20 -31.33 -14.63
CA ASP A 52 19.84 -30.16 -15.26
C ASP A 52 18.83 -29.05 -15.61
N ASP A 53 19.34 -27.87 -15.98
CA ASP A 53 18.52 -26.67 -16.28
C ASP A 53 17.57 -26.88 -17.48
N HIS A 54 17.78 -27.94 -18.27
CA HIS A 54 16.90 -28.34 -19.38
C HIS A 54 15.83 -29.37 -18.97
N GLY A 55 15.75 -29.71 -17.67
CA GLY A 55 14.83 -30.71 -17.15
C GLY A 55 15.24 -32.17 -17.43
N VAL A 56 16.52 -32.42 -17.82
CA VAL A 56 16.98 -33.78 -18.05
C VAL A 56 17.40 -34.43 -16.74
N ILE A 57 16.78 -35.50 -16.36
CA ILE A 57 17.09 -36.28 -15.16
C ILE A 57 18.43 -37.00 -15.34
N LYS A 58 19.45 -36.59 -14.62
CA LYS A 58 20.79 -37.15 -14.62
C LYS A 58 21.02 -38.14 -13.47
N GLY A 59 20.33 -37.88 -12.35
CA GLY A 59 20.58 -38.52 -11.07
C GLY A 59 21.78 -37.87 -10.32
N ALA A 60 21.73 -37.92 -9.01
CA ALA A 60 22.82 -37.44 -8.16
C ALA A 60 23.04 -38.35 -6.96
N THR A 61 24.31 -38.59 -6.62
CA THR A 61 24.67 -39.33 -5.40
C THR A 61 25.03 -38.37 -4.31
N ILE A 62 24.28 -38.41 -3.20
CA ILE A 62 24.54 -37.61 -2.01
C ILE A 62 24.96 -38.52 -0.86
N ASP A 63 26.25 -38.45 -0.49
CA ASP A 63 26.79 -39.16 0.66
C ASP A 63 26.37 -38.52 1.99
N ASN A 64 26.64 -39.23 3.09
CA ASN A 64 26.28 -38.74 4.43
C ASN A 64 26.92 -37.39 4.78
N ALA A 65 28.13 -37.11 4.27
CA ALA A 65 28.79 -35.83 4.54
C ALA A 65 28.07 -34.65 3.86
N LYS A 66 27.73 -34.83 2.58
CA LYS A 66 26.95 -33.83 1.84
C LYS A 66 25.54 -33.65 2.42
N ARG A 67 24.89 -34.75 2.82
CA ARG A 67 23.56 -34.70 3.48
C ARG A 67 23.65 -33.90 4.76
N SER A 68 24.65 -34.17 5.61
CA SER A 68 24.85 -33.42 6.86
C SER A 68 25.17 -31.95 6.60
N ALA A 69 25.94 -31.64 5.55
CA ALA A 69 26.26 -30.27 5.18
C ALA A 69 25.01 -29.49 4.73
N ILE A 70 24.11 -30.09 3.92
CA ILE A 70 22.86 -29.47 3.51
C ILE A 70 21.98 -29.21 4.73
N GLN A 71 21.78 -30.23 5.58
CA GLN A 71 20.95 -30.10 6.78
C GLN A 71 21.52 -29.07 7.78
N GLY A 72 22.84 -29.06 7.96
CA GLY A 72 23.53 -28.08 8.81
C GLY A 72 23.32 -26.64 8.30
N SER A 73 23.49 -26.44 6.99
CA SER A 73 23.27 -25.10 6.40
C SER A 73 21.81 -24.64 6.46
N ILE A 74 20.84 -25.53 6.23
CA ILE A 74 19.42 -25.23 6.41
C ILE A 74 19.11 -24.87 7.89
N GLY A 75 19.79 -25.51 8.84
CA GLY A 75 19.67 -25.22 10.26
C GLY A 75 20.14 -23.81 10.68
N GLU A 76 20.87 -23.10 9.80
CA GLU A 76 21.26 -21.70 10.02
C GLU A 76 20.14 -20.71 9.66
N ILE A 77 19.04 -21.19 9.04
CA ILE A 77 17.89 -20.34 8.74
C ILE A 77 17.16 -19.95 10.03
N SER A 78 16.90 -18.69 10.19
CA SER A 78 16.18 -18.14 11.35
C SER A 78 14.91 -17.38 10.89
N PRO A 79 13.75 -17.62 11.51
CA PRO A 79 13.42 -18.65 12.52
C PRO A 79 13.69 -20.07 12.02
N ALA A 80 13.75 -21.05 12.95
CA ALA A 80 14.01 -22.44 12.60
C ALA A 80 13.01 -22.97 11.56
N LEU A 81 13.54 -23.57 10.49
CA LEU A 81 12.77 -24.11 9.38
C LEU A 81 13.01 -25.62 9.28
N HIS A 82 11.93 -26.40 9.26
CA HIS A 82 12.00 -27.84 9.01
C HIS A 82 11.77 -28.13 7.53
N CYS A 83 12.76 -28.74 6.89
CA CYS A 83 12.68 -29.21 5.50
C CYS A 83 12.96 -30.70 5.45
N ASP A 84 12.24 -31.42 4.60
CA ASP A 84 12.48 -32.83 4.35
C ASP A 84 13.51 -32.99 3.25
N LEU A 85 14.55 -33.82 3.50
CA LEU A 85 15.59 -34.18 2.54
C LEU A 85 15.60 -35.70 2.34
N TYR A 86 15.20 -36.16 1.16
CA TYR A 86 15.06 -37.58 0.85
C TYR A 86 15.33 -37.90 -0.64
N PRO A 87 15.82 -39.12 -0.95
CA PRO A 87 15.98 -39.57 -2.32
C PRO A 87 14.69 -40.17 -2.90
N VAL A 88 14.51 -40.02 -4.19
CA VAL A 88 13.44 -40.65 -5.00
C VAL A 88 14.07 -41.33 -6.22
N ASP A 89 13.81 -42.62 -6.41
CA ASP A 89 14.24 -43.31 -7.63
C ASP A 89 13.32 -42.95 -8.81
N VAL A 90 13.92 -42.44 -9.87
CA VAL A 90 13.20 -42.10 -11.12
C VAL A 90 13.86 -42.84 -12.26
N ASP A 91 13.26 -43.94 -12.64
CA ASP A 91 13.74 -44.85 -13.73
C ASP A 91 15.21 -45.28 -13.51
N GLY A 92 15.56 -45.70 -12.30
CA GLY A 92 16.90 -46.15 -11.93
C GLY A 92 17.90 -45.02 -11.70
N LYS A 93 17.49 -43.79 -11.64
CA LYS A 93 18.29 -42.62 -11.31
C LYS A 93 17.79 -41.99 -10.01
N GLU A 94 18.68 -41.84 -9.07
CA GLU A 94 18.37 -41.21 -7.78
C GLU A 94 18.31 -39.69 -7.91
N VAL A 95 17.16 -39.09 -7.62
CA VAL A 95 16.95 -37.65 -7.51
C VAL A 95 16.68 -37.28 -6.04
N TRP A 96 17.43 -36.36 -5.51
CA TRP A 96 17.24 -35.90 -4.14
C TRP A 96 16.33 -34.70 -4.09
N VAL A 97 15.37 -34.75 -3.17
CA VAL A 97 14.36 -33.71 -2.98
C VAL A 97 14.61 -32.99 -1.67
N VAL A 98 14.75 -31.67 -1.71
CA VAL A 98 14.62 -30.80 -0.55
C VAL A 98 13.23 -30.21 -0.62
N GLU A 99 12.31 -30.72 0.20
CA GLU A 99 10.92 -30.25 0.24
C GLU A 99 10.78 -29.16 1.30
N VAL A 100 10.36 -27.97 0.87
CA VAL A 100 10.32 -26.76 1.70
C VAL A 100 8.86 -26.35 1.90
N PRO A 101 8.35 -26.35 3.14
CA PRO A 101 7.01 -25.82 3.41
C PRO A 101 6.96 -24.31 3.23
N ALA A 102 5.77 -23.77 2.93
CA ALA A 102 5.52 -22.34 3.08
C ALA A 102 5.75 -21.94 4.54
N GLY A 103 6.53 -20.92 4.75
CA GLY A 103 6.93 -20.49 6.07
C GLY A 103 5.75 -19.93 6.88
N ARG A 104 5.64 -20.34 8.15
CA ARG A 104 4.63 -19.84 9.09
C ARG A 104 5.09 -18.66 9.93
N GLN A 105 6.41 -18.42 9.97
CA GLN A 105 7.04 -17.41 10.82
C GLN A 105 7.89 -16.41 10.02
N LEU A 106 7.31 -15.92 8.93
CA LEU A 106 7.95 -14.92 8.06
C LEU A 106 8.45 -13.70 8.87
N PRO A 107 9.48 -13.01 8.40
CA PRO A 107 10.40 -13.45 7.35
C PRO A 107 11.46 -14.42 7.89
N TYR A 108 11.90 -15.33 7.02
CA TYR A 108 13.04 -16.19 7.27
C TYR A 108 14.31 -15.52 6.76
N PHE A 109 15.38 -15.63 7.55
CA PHE A 109 16.68 -15.08 7.25
C PHE A 109 17.71 -16.19 7.07
N PHE A 110 18.64 -15.99 6.15
CA PHE A 110 19.82 -16.79 6.05
C PHE A 110 21.05 -15.89 5.91
N GLY A 111 22.06 -16.09 6.75
CA GLY A 111 23.28 -15.27 6.78
C GLY A 111 22.98 -13.76 6.97
N GLY A 112 21.96 -13.40 7.77
CA GLY A 112 21.54 -12.03 8.01
C GLY A 112 20.81 -11.35 6.84
N SER A 113 20.41 -12.12 5.83
CA SER A 113 19.71 -11.61 4.63
C SER A 113 18.38 -12.31 4.44
N VAL A 114 17.44 -11.62 3.80
CA VAL A 114 16.15 -12.16 3.38
C VAL A 114 16.22 -12.49 1.89
N PHE A 115 15.77 -13.69 1.52
CA PHE A 115 15.66 -14.12 0.14
C PHE A 115 14.20 -14.36 -0.19
N VAL A 116 13.75 -13.94 -1.37
CA VAL A 116 12.38 -14.12 -1.88
C VAL A 116 12.39 -14.69 -3.29
N ARG A 117 11.27 -15.26 -3.73
CA ARG A 117 11.11 -15.76 -5.10
C ARG A 117 10.64 -14.66 -6.03
N GLU A 118 11.36 -14.44 -7.12
CA GLU A 118 10.94 -13.61 -8.24
C GLU A 118 10.91 -14.46 -9.50
N GLY A 119 9.70 -14.91 -9.89
CA GLY A 119 9.56 -15.91 -10.95
C GLY A 119 10.20 -17.25 -10.56
N ALA A 120 11.15 -17.74 -11.35
CA ALA A 120 11.91 -18.97 -11.08
C ALA A 120 13.21 -18.73 -10.29
N ASN A 121 13.58 -17.47 -10.00
CA ASN A 121 14.84 -17.12 -9.36
C ASN A 121 14.68 -16.75 -7.89
N SER A 122 15.70 -17.00 -7.09
CA SER A 122 15.81 -16.45 -5.74
C SER A 122 16.53 -15.12 -5.78
N GLN A 123 15.94 -14.12 -5.13
CA GLN A 123 16.50 -12.78 -5.05
C GLN A 123 16.73 -12.38 -3.60
N LYS A 124 17.90 -11.81 -3.34
CA LYS A 124 18.22 -11.24 -2.04
C LYS A 124 17.54 -9.88 -1.93
N LEU A 125 16.69 -9.71 -0.91
CA LEU A 125 16.12 -8.40 -0.60
C LEU A 125 17.20 -7.48 -0.02
N THR A 126 17.38 -6.33 -0.63
CA THR A 126 18.28 -5.26 -0.18
C THR A 126 17.52 -3.97 0.15
N ASN A 127 16.28 -3.86 -0.31
CA ASN A 127 15.43 -2.71 -0.05
C ASN A 127 14.79 -2.83 1.35
N VAL A 128 15.02 -1.82 2.19
CA VAL A 128 14.50 -1.77 3.57
C VAL A 128 12.97 -1.75 3.58
N GLU A 129 12.33 -1.11 2.59
CA GLU A 129 10.88 -1.02 2.48
C GLU A 129 10.26 -2.39 2.21
N GLU A 130 10.83 -3.17 1.28
CA GLU A 130 10.36 -4.52 0.96
C GLU A 130 10.54 -5.47 2.16
N ILE A 131 11.64 -5.36 2.89
CA ILE A 131 11.87 -6.11 4.13
C ILE A 131 10.84 -5.72 5.19
N ARG A 132 10.55 -4.43 5.35
CA ARG A 132 9.51 -3.93 6.25
C ARG A 132 8.12 -4.48 5.87
N GLU A 133 7.77 -4.44 4.59
CA GLU A 133 6.50 -4.99 4.10
C GLU A 133 6.37 -6.49 4.39
N LEU A 134 7.46 -7.25 4.25
CA LEU A 134 7.47 -8.66 4.58
C LEU A 134 7.22 -8.91 6.08
N PHE A 135 7.78 -8.07 6.97
CA PHE A 135 7.49 -8.09 8.40
C PHE A 135 6.03 -7.73 8.72
N GLN A 136 5.47 -6.76 8.01
CA GLN A 136 4.06 -6.39 8.16
C GLN A 136 3.12 -7.50 7.69
N GLN A 137 3.43 -8.14 6.56
CA GLN A 137 2.66 -9.29 6.05
C GLN A 137 2.70 -10.49 7.02
N ALA A 138 3.78 -10.62 7.77
CA ALA A 138 3.95 -11.67 8.79
C ALA A 138 3.23 -11.36 10.12
N GLU A 139 2.39 -10.33 10.16
CA GLU A 139 1.66 -9.87 11.36
C GLU A 139 2.56 -9.56 12.58
N LYS A 140 3.85 -9.30 12.34
CA LYS A 140 4.81 -9.16 13.45
C LYS A 140 5.04 -7.73 13.90
N ILE A 141 4.85 -6.73 13.02
CA ILE A 141 5.10 -5.32 13.36
C ILE A 141 4.05 -4.43 12.68
N TYR A 142 2.99 -4.08 13.38
CA TYR A 142 2.07 -3.04 12.99
C TYR A 142 2.40 -1.73 13.71
N TYR A 143 2.48 -0.63 12.97
CA TYR A 143 2.80 0.68 13.55
C TYR A 143 1.86 1.07 14.68
N ASP A 144 0.59 0.83 14.51
CA ASP A 144 -0.47 1.16 15.47
C ASP A 144 -0.42 0.32 16.75
N SER A 145 0.26 -0.84 16.72
CA SER A 145 0.44 -1.73 17.86
C SER A 145 1.77 -1.50 18.60
N ILE A 146 2.67 -0.65 18.07
CA ILE A 146 3.93 -0.32 18.74
C ILE A 146 3.66 0.45 20.03
N PRO A 147 4.24 0.02 21.17
CA PRO A 147 4.08 0.74 22.43
C PRO A 147 4.84 2.08 22.44
N ASN A 148 4.32 3.04 23.20
CA ASN A 148 5.04 4.22 23.61
C ASN A 148 5.27 4.20 25.13
N LYS A 149 6.53 4.01 25.53
CA LYS A 149 6.92 3.81 26.95
C LYS A 149 6.80 5.06 27.82
N LYS A 150 6.79 6.23 27.20
CA LYS A 150 6.88 7.52 27.91
C LYS A 150 5.59 8.35 27.86
N TYR A 151 4.59 7.88 27.12
CA TYR A 151 3.37 8.66 26.89
C TYR A 151 2.29 8.27 27.90
N ASN A 152 1.82 9.25 28.66
CA ASN A 152 0.66 9.07 29.54
C ASN A 152 -0.60 9.53 28.78
N ILE A 153 -1.40 8.57 28.34
CA ILE A 153 -2.62 8.88 27.59
C ILE A 153 -3.66 9.58 28.43
N TYR A 154 -3.73 9.31 29.73
CA TYR A 154 -4.76 9.87 30.62
C TYR A 154 -4.59 11.39 30.81
N GLU A 155 -3.37 11.90 30.81
CA GLU A 155 -3.10 13.34 30.86
C GLU A 155 -3.46 14.06 29.54
N ASN A 156 -3.45 13.33 28.45
CA ASN A 156 -3.63 13.85 27.09
C ASN A 156 -4.91 13.34 26.39
N LEU A 157 -5.79 12.69 27.14
CA LEU A 157 -7.01 12.10 26.59
C LEU A 157 -8.00 13.17 26.12
N ASP A 158 -8.49 13.06 24.90
CA ASP A 158 -9.57 13.88 24.40
C ASP A 158 -10.92 13.33 24.90
N SER A 159 -11.47 13.99 25.89
CA SER A 159 -12.76 13.61 26.49
C SER A 159 -13.94 13.76 25.53
N GLY A 160 -13.85 14.67 24.56
CA GLY A 160 -14.86 14.86 23.51
C GLY A 160 -14.86 13.67 22.56
N MET A 161 -13.66 13.26 22.11
CA MET A 161 -13.45 12.09 21.26
C MET A 161 -13.95 10.81 21.96
N LEU A 162 -13.61 10.63 23.23
CA LEU A 162 -14.03 9.44 23.96
C LEU A 162 -15.56 9.36 24.13
N LYS A 163 -16.22 10.50 24.38
CA LYS A 163 -17.70 10.58 24.40
C LYS A 163 -18.31 10.28 23.03
N ALA A 164 -17.74 10.82 21.95
CA ALA A 164 -18.18 10.52 20.59
C ALA A 164 -18.02 9.02 20.29
N PHE A 165 -16.86 8.44 20.64
CA PHE A 165 -16.63 7.00 20.47
C PHE A 165 -17.66 6.14 21.20
N ARG A 166 -17.97 6.45 22.49
CA ARG A 166 -18.99 5.74 23.26
C ARG A 166 -20.34 5.77 22.58
N ARG A 167 -20.74 6.95 22.09
CA ARG A 167 -22.01 7.14 21.41
C ARG A 167 -22.12 6.30 20.13
N GLU A 168 -21.12 6.41 19.26
CA GLU A 168 -21.14 5.72 17.96
C GLU A 168 -20.93 4.20 18.10
N ALA A 169 -20.14 3.76 19.08
CA ALA A 169 -19.91 2.35 19.37
C ALA A 169 -21.01 1.74 20.30
N HIS A 170 -22.03 2.50 20.66
CA HIS A 170 -23.15 2.08 21.55
C HIS A 170 -22.67 1.53 22.91
N ILE A 171 -21.63 2.12 23.48
CA ILE A 171 -21.05 1.71 24.75
C ILE A 171 -21.69 2.48 25.92
N SER A 172 -22.11 1.76 26.97
CA SER A 172 -22.70 2.33 28.17
C SER A 172 -21.76 3.32 28.87
N ASN A 173 -22.31 4.42 29.38
CA ASN A 173 -21.58 5.39 30.21
C ASN A 173 -21.18 4.86 31.59
N ASN A 174 -21.67 3.67 31.98
CA ASN A 174 -21.31 3.03 33.26
C ASN A 174 -19.91 2.43 33.28
N VAL A 175 -19.29 2.25 32.10
CA VAL A 175 -17.89 1.82 31.98
C VAL A 175 -17.02 3.07 32.12
N ASP A 176 -16.09 3.10 33.07
CA ASP A 176 -15.16 4.23 33.19
C ASP A 176 -14.18 4.30 32.01
N ASP A 177 -13.43 5.40 31.92
CA ASP A 177 -12.56 5.65 30.79
C ASP A 177 -11.36 4.71 30.75
N GLU A 178 -10.84 4.32 31.91
CA GLU A 178 -9.73 3.38 32.04
C GLU A 178 -10.16 1.98 31.57
N GLN A 179 -11.25 1.48 32.10
CA GLN A 179 -11.82 0.19 31.70
C GLN A 179 -12.20 0.17 30.22
N LEU A 180 -12.68 1.29 29.68
CA LEU A 180 -12.98 1.38 28.25
C LEU A 180 -11.70 1.22 27.42
N LEU A 181 -10.64 1.96 27.72
CA LEU A 181 -9.37 1.87 27.00
C LEU A 181 -8.74 0.48 27.11
N GLU A 182 -8.85 -0.18 28.28
CA GLU A 182 -8.42 -1.57 28.44
C GLU A 182 -9.24 -2.54 27.56
N ASN A 183 -10.56 -2.42 27.57
CA ASN A 183 -11.48 -3.23 26.74
C ASN A 183 -11.23 -3.02 25.25
N LEU A 184 -10.76 -1.85 24.86
CA LEU A 184 -10.34 -1.52 23.51
C LEU A 184 -8.90 -1.98 23.21
N GLN A 185 -8.23 -2.63 24.16
CA GLN A 185 -6.84 -3.06 24.01
C GLN A 185 -5.89 -1.91 23.66
N ALA A 186 -6.10 -0.72 24.24
CA ALA A 186 -5.28 0.45 24.02
C ALA A 186 -3.84 0.27 24.54
N PHE A 187 -3.62 -0.69 25.42
CA PHE A 187 -2.35 -0.98 26.04
C PHE A 187 -1.78 -2.33 25.58
N THR A 188 -0.47 -2.48 25.72
CA THR A 188 0.21 -3.78 25.60
C THR A 188 0.05 -4.59 26.89
N GLU A 189 0.45 -5.86 26.88
CA GLU A 189 0.48 -6.72 28.10
C GLU A 189 1.36 -6.13 29.21
N SER A 190 2.38 -5.34 28.86
CA SER A 190 3.24 -4.61 29.81
C SER A 190 2.67 -3.28 30.30
N GLY A 191 1.44 -2.92 29.89
CA GLY A 191 0.75 -1.70 30.32
C GLY A 191 1.16 -0.41 29.58
N GLU A 192 1.94 -0.53 28.51
CA GLU A 192 2.37 0.61 27.70
C GLU A 192 1.32 0.94 26.65
N VAL A 193 1.03 2.23 26.43
CA VAL A 193 0.01 2.66 25.46
C VAL A 193 0.47 2.42 24.02
N LYS A 194 -0.40 1.88 23.18
CA LYS A 194 -0.16 1.68 21.75
C LYS A 194 -0.25 3.00 20.98
N ARG A 195 0.60 3.17 19.94
CA ARG A 195 0.59 4.37 19.08
C ARG A 195 -0.77 4.59 18.41
N GLY A 196 -1.47 3.54 18.02
CA GLY A 196 -2.81 3.63 17.46
C GLY A 196 -3.83 4.20 18.44
N ALA A 197 -3.71 3.89 19.75
CA ALA A 197 -4.55 4.48 20.78
C ALA A 197 -4.25 5.98 20.97
N ILE A 198 -2.98 6.38 20.88
CA ILE A 198 -2.57 7.79 20.93
C ILE A 198 -3.18 8.54 19.73
N LEU A 199 -3.00 8.01 18.51
CA LEU A 199 -3.56 8.61 17.28
C LEU A 199 -5.08 8.77 17.34
N PHE A 200 -5.77 7.85 18.01
CA PHE A 200 -7.23 7.82 18.01
C PHE A 200 -7.86 8.62 19.15
N PHE A 201 -7.23 8.68 20.32
CA PHE A 201 -7.83 9.23 21.55
C PHE A 201 -7.10 10.40 22.18
N ALA A 202 -5.85 10.70 21.80
CA ALA A 202 -5.13 11.81 22.37
C ALA A 202 -5.55 13.15 21.76
N LYS A 203 -5.54 14.24 22.56
CA LYS A 203 -5.87 15.61 22.11
C LYS A 203 -4.97 16.09 20.99
N HIS A 204 -3.65 15.86 21.14
CA HIS A 204 -2.60 16.37 20.27
C HIS A 204 -1.63 15.25 19.88
N PRO A 205 -2.06 14.23 19.13
CA PRO A 205 -1.17 13.15 18.70
C PRO A 205 -0.03 13.65 17.81
N GLU A 206 -0.21 14.76 17.10
CA GLU A 206 0.78 15.41 16.24
C GLU A 206 2.00 15.97 17.02
N GLU A 207 1.89 16.25 18.30
CA GLU A 207 3.04 16.63 19.12
C GLU A 207 4.06 15.50 19.25
N LEU A 208 3.60 14.26 19.20
CA LEU A 208 4.44 13.07 19.21
C LEU A 208 4.72 12.55 17.79
N LEU A 209 3.72 12.64 16.93
CA LEU A 209 3.68 12.09 15.57
C LEU A 209 3.36 13.22 14.59
N PHE A 210 4.27 14.19 14.45
CA PHE A 210 4.07 15.44 13.71
C PHE A 210 3.53 15.26 12.28
N HIS A 211 3.82 14.11 11.68
CA HIS A 211 3.38 13.74 10.33
C HIS A 211 1.96 13.15 10.28
N ALA A 212 1.35 12.84 11.43
CA ALA A 212 0.00 12.26 11.51
C ALA A 212 -1.09 13.34 11.46
N VAL A 213 -1.07 14.14 10.41
CA VAL A 213 -2.02 15.23 10.12
C VAL A 213 -2.49 15.15 8.67
N VAL A 214 -3.62 15.79 8.38
CA VAL A 214 -4.12 15.98 7.02
C VAL A 214 -3.87 17.41 6.56
N ARG A 215 -3.15 17.57 5.44
CA ARG A 215 -3.00 18.87 4.77
C ARG A 215 -4.03 19.01 3.66
N CYS A 216 -4.72 20.14 3.68
CA CYS A 216 -5.77 20.48 2.73
C CYS A 216 -5.40 21.75 2.00
N THR A 217 -5.18 21.68 0.69
CA THR A 217 -4.77 22.82 -0.13
C THR A 217 -5.75 23.02 -1.28
N GLN A 218 -6.24 24.24 -1.48
CA GLN A 218 -7.01 24.62 -2.65
C GLN A 218 -6.15 25.43 -3.61
N PHE A 219 -6.10 24.99 -4.84
CA PHE A 219 -5.39 25.67 -5.93
C PHE A 219 -6.36 26.37 -6.89
N LYS A 220 -5.90 27.45 -7.50
CA LYS A 220 -6.55 28.08 -8.65
C LYS A 220 -6.05 27.43 -9.92
N GLY A 221 -6.96 26.98 -10.77
CA GLY A 221 -6.57 26.26 -11.99
C GLY A 221 -6.41 24.76 -11.77
N THR A 222 -5.60 24.15 -12.61
CA THR A 222 -5.39 22.68 -12.66
C THR A 222 -3.98 22.26 -12.24
N ASP A 223 -3.18 23.19 -11.75
CA ASP A 223 -1.81 22.97 -11.31
C ASP A 223 -1.56 23.52 -9.87
N LYS A 224 -0.37 23.31 -9.33
CA LYS A 224 -0.01 23.70 -7.94
C LYS A 224 0.62 25.11 -7.84
N LEU A 225 0.43 25.98 -8.84
CA LEU A 225 1.11 27.28 -8.89
C LEU A 225 0.48 28.32 -7.95
N HIS A 226 -0.84 28.35 -7.83
CA HIS A 226 -1.55 29.39 -7.09
C HIS A 226 -2.42 28.78 -5.99
N ILE A 227 -2.00 28.97 -4.74
CA ILE A 227 -2.73 28.52 -3.55
C ILE A 227 -3.79 29.57 -3.20
N ILE A 228 -5.04 29.12 -3.04
CA ILE A 228 -6.19 29.94 -2.59
C ILE A 228 -6.41 29.76 -1.07
N ASP A 229 -6.30 28.53 -0.59
CA ASP A 229 -6.51 28.17 0.83
C ASP A 229 -5.58 27.00 1.20
N ASP A 230 -5.02 27.05 2.41
CA ASP A 230 -4.16 25.99 2.94
C ASP A 230 -4.48 25.80 4.43
N LYS A 231 -4.83 24.56 4.81
CA LYS A 231 -5.19 24.17 6.17
C LYS A 231 -4.50 22.86 6.54
N THR A 232 -4.16 22.75 7.80
CA THR A 232 -3.65 21.50 8.37
C THR A 232 -4.56 21.10 9.54
N PHE A 233 -5.07 19.87 9.49
CA PHE A 233 -5.92 19.32 10.52
C PHE A 233 -5.16 18.24 11.30
N GLY A 234 -4.98 18.50 12.60
CA GLY A 234 -4.41 17.59 13.58
C GLY A 234 -5.48 17.09 14.56
N GLY A 235 -5.02 16.59 15.72
CA GLY A 235 -5.88 15.99 16.73
C GLY A 235 -6.20 14.53 16.47
N PRO A 236 -7.16 13.95 17.21
CA PRO A 236 -7.61 12.57 17.03
C PRO A 236 -8.00 12.29 15.58
N LEU A 237 -7.75 11.06 15.07
CA LEU A 237 -8.02 10.70 13.67
C LEU A 237 -9.46 10.98 13.22
N VAL A 238 -10.44 10.78 14.11
CA VAL A 238 -11.84 11.09 13.80
C VAL A 238 -12.05 12.59 13.64
N SER A 239 -11.40 13.41 14.48
CA SER A 239 -11.46 14.87 14.35
C SER A 239 -10.80 15.35 13.04
N GLN A 240 -9.67 14.75 12.65
CA GLN A 240 -9.04 15.02 11.35
C GLN A 240 -9.98 14.69 10.20
N TYR A 241 -10.64 13.53 10.25
CA TYR A 241 -11.65 13.12 9.27
C TYR A 241 -12.81 14.14 9.16
N GLU A 242 -13.44 14.49 10.29
CA GLU A 242 -14.59 15.38 10.32
C GLU A 242 -14.23 16.79 9.82
N GLN A 243 -13.11 17.34 10.27
CA GLN A 243 -12.63 18.66 9.85
C GLN A 243 -12.28 18.69 8.37
N THR A 244 -11.59 17.66 7.87
CA THR A 244 -11.24 17.53 6.46
C THR A 244 -12.49 17.41 5.58
N LEU A 245 -13.44 16.57 5.98
CA LEU A 245 -14.70 16.40 5.24
C LEU A 245 -15.49 17.71 5.18
N SER A 246 -15.59 18.43 6.31
CA SER A 246 -16.23 19.73 6.37
C SER A 246 -15.53 20.77 5.49
N TRP A 247 -14.19 20.75 5.46
CA TRP A 247 -13.42 21.64 4.59
C TRP A 247 -13.65 21.31 3.12
N ILE A 248 -13.61 20.03 2.71
CA ILE A 248 -13.93 19.61 1.33
C ILE A 248 -15.33 20.09 0.96
N GLN A 249 -16.31 19.84 1.81
CA GLN A 249 -17.69 20.27 1.60
C GLN A 249 -17.82 21.76 1.34
N SER A 250 -17.02 22.60 2.03
CA SER A 250 -16.97 24.05 1.81
C SER A 250 -16.41 24.47 0.45
N LYS A 251 -15.72 23.55 -0.27
CA LYS A 251 -15.12 23.78 -1.59
C LYS A 251 -15.94 23.21 -2.74
N LEU A 252 -17.03 22.49 -2.43
CA LEU A 252 -17.93 21.92 -3.40
C LEU A 252 -19.08 22.84 -3.71
N ASN A 253 -19.51 22.85 -4.97
CA ASN A 253 -20.73 23.54 -5.38
C ASN A 253 -21.96 22.75 -4.94
N LEU A 254 -22.94 23.47 -4.39
CA LEU A 254 -24.23 22.93 -4.00
C LEU A 254 -25.31 23.50 -4.91
N GLU A 255 -25.98 22.63 -5.63
CA GLU A 255 -27.18 22.99 -6.42
C GLU A 255 -28.42 22.56 -5.68
N TYR A 256 -29.48 23.35 -5.86
CA TYR A 256 -30.81 23.03 -5.33
C TYR A 256 -31.73 22.62 -6.47
N GLU A 257 -32.14 21.38 -6.51
CA GLU A 257 -33.13 20.89 -7.48
C GLU A 257 -34.52 20.92 -6.87
N ILE A 258 -35.47 21.58 -7.58
CA ILE A 258 -36.85 21.62 -7.17
C ILE A 258 -37.65 20.75 -8.14
N LYS A 259 -38.10 19.58 -7.68
CA LYS A 259 -38.96 18.67 -8.47
C LYS A 259 -40.45 18.93 -8.13
N GLY A 260 -41.15 19.63 -9.00
CA GLY A 260 -42.58 19.93 -8.83
C GLY A 260 -42.86 20.84 -7.63
N THR A 261 -43.87 20.49 -6.81
CA THR A 261 -44.27 21.23 -5.60
C THR A 261 -43.60 20.72 -4.33
N GLY A 262 -42.53 19.88 -4.47
CA GLY A 262 -41.87 19.24 -3.35
C GLY A 262 -40.82 20.11 -2.66
N ALA A 263 -40.22 19.56 -1.58
CA ALA A 263 -39.10 20.18 -0.90
C ALA A 263 -37.85 20.24 -1.81
N ARG A 264 -37.00 21.23 -1.59
CA ARG A 264 -35.72 21.36 -2.26
C ARG A 264 -34.87 20.13 -1.96
N THR A 265 -34.24 19.54 -2.99
CA THR A 265 -33.25 18.50 -2.85
C THR A 265 -31.85 19.10 -3.07
N GLU A 266 -30.98 18.89 -2.15
CA GLU A 266 -29.57 19.29 -2.26
C GLU A 266 -28.86 18.34 -3.20
N LYS A 267 -28.17 18.88 -4.19
CA LYS A 267 -27.30 18.11 -5.11
C LYS A 267 -25.91 18.67 -5.09
N TRP A 268 -25.02 17.94 -4.47
CA TRP A 268 -23.59 18.25 -4.48
C TRP A 268 -22.98 17.91 -5.83
N GLU A 269 -22.04 18.72 -6.32
CA GLU A 269 -21.32 18.48 -7.56
C GLU A 269 -20.54 17.15 -7.56
N LEU A 270 -20.07 16.71 -6.38
CA LEU A 270 -19.46 15.41 -6.14
C LEU A 270 -20.17 14.75 -4.93
N PRO A 271 -20.44 13.44 -4.96
CA PRO A 271 -21.10 12.75 -3.85
C PRO A 271 -20.25 12.79 -2.58
N LEU A 272 -20.81 13.30 -1.47
CA LEU A 272 -20.06 13.41 -0.21
C LEU A 272 -19.61 12.04 0.34
N ASP A 273 -20.37 10.99 0.07
CA ASP A 273 -20.05 9.64 0.52
C ASP A 273 -18.76 9.09 -0.11
N VAL A 274 -18.37 9.57 -1.30
CA VAL A 274 -17.08 9.23 -1.92
C VAL A 274 -15.92 9.76 -1.07
N PHE A 275 -16.05 11.01 -0.58
CA PHE A 275 -15.02 11.60 0.29
C PHE A 275 -14.97 10.94 1.66
N ARG A 276 -16.12 10.56 2.22
CA ARG A 276 -16.18 9.80 3.47
C ARG A 276 -15.39 8.52 3.37
N GLU A 277 -15.65 7.74 2.34
CA GLU A 277 -14.94 6.49 2.09
C GLU A 277 -13.44 6.70 1.84
N ALA A 278 -13.08 7.66 0.97
CA ALA A 278 -11.71 7.95 0.62
C ALA A 278 -10.87 8.44 1.81
N LEU A 279 -11.42 9.33 2.64
CA LEU A 279 -10.72 9.88 3.81
C LEU A 279 -10.50 8.84 4.90
N ILE A 280 -11.52 8.04 5.21
CA ILE A 280 -11.37 6.97 6.21
C ILE A 280 -10.34 5.95 5.73
N ASN A 281 -10.39 5.54 4.46
CA ASN A 281 -9.40 4.65 3.88
C ASN A 281 -7.99 5.26 3.93
N ALA A 282 -7.85 6.56 3.63
CA ALA A 282 -6.57 7.24 3.74
C ALA A 282 -6.02 7.17 5.17
N LEU A 283 -6.80 7.52 6.19
CA LEU A 283 -6.37 7.50 7.59
C LEU A 283 -6.11 6.08 8.11
N ALA A 284 -6.97 5.11 7.77
CA ALA A 284 -6.84 3.73 8.22
C ALA A 284 -5.67 2.98 7.58
N HIS A 285 -5.34 3.29 6.31
CA HIS A 285 -4.31 2.59 5.54
C HIS A 285 -3.03 3.40 5.35
N ARG A 286 -2.92 4.62 5.94
CA ARG A 286 -1.70 5.41 5.93
C ARG A 286 -0.51 4.59 6.40
N ASP A 287 0.62 4.75 5.74
CA ASP A 287 1.89 4.30 6.30
C ASP A 287 2.41 5.30 7.33
N TYR A 288 2.17 5.01 8.61
CA TYR A 288 2.62 5.88 9.71
C TYR A 288 4.12 5.75 10.02
N TYR A 289 4.85 4.83 9.38
CA TYR A 289 6.32 4.82 9.40
C TYR A 289 6.89 5.92 8.51
N GLU A 290 6.16 6.30 7.45
CA GLU A 290 6.58 7.38 6.55
C GLU A 290 6.36 8.74 7.21
N GLN A 291 7.48 9.34 7.65
CA GLN A 291 7.50 10.62 8.36
C GLN A 291 7.74 11.82 7.44
N GLY A 292 8.22 11.58 6.23
CA GLY A 292 8.56 12.62 5.26
C GLY A 292 7.37 13.16 4.46
N ALA A 293 6.17 12.56 4.62
CA ALA A 293 4.99 12.95 3.87
C ALA A 293 3.72 12.98 4.72
N PHE A 294 2.75 13.79 4.29
CA PHE A 294 1.45 13.94 4.93
C PHE A 294 0.36 13.27 4.09
N THR A 295 -0.79 12.96 4.71
CA THR A 295 -2.01 12.76 3.94
C THR A 295 -2.44 14.12 3.41
N CYS A 296 -2.59 14.24 2.09
CA CYS A 296 -2.91 15.50 1.42
C CYS A 296 -4.28 15.42 0.74
N VAL A 297 -5.07 16.49 0.86
CA VAL A 297 -6.28 16.72 0.09
C VAL A 297 -6.06 17.98 -0.72
N GLU A 298 -6.07 17.84 -2.04
CA GLU A 298 -5.78 18.91 -2.98
C GLU A 298 -6.99 19.16 -3.87
N VAL A 299 -7.52 20.39 -3.82
CA VAL A 299 -8.70 20.80 -4.57
C VAL A 299 -8.28 21.69 -5.72
N TYR A 300 -8.57 21.24 -6.95
CA TYR A 300 -8.34 21.96 -8.19
C TYR A 300 -9.68 22.37 -8.84
N ASP A 301 -9.63 23.19 -9.90
CA ASP A 301 -10.83 23.60 -10.61
C ASP A 301 -11.54 22.43 -11.32
N ASP A 302 -10.78 21.39 -11.71
CA ASP A 302 -11.28 20.26 -12.50
C ASP A 302 -11.39 18.95 -11.72
N ARG A 303 -10.74 18.82 -10.54
CA ARG A 303 -10.67 17.58 -9.77
C ARG A 303 -10.35 17.82 -8.30
N ILE A 304 -10.50 16.77 -7.51
CA ILE A 304 -9.99 16.69 -6.13
C ILE A 304 -9.12 15.46 -6.03
N GLU A 305 -7.95 15.61 -5.44
CA GLU A 305 -6.99 14.54 -5.20
C GLU A 305 -6.83 14.27 -3.71
N ILE A 306 -6.77 12.99 -3.33
CA ILE A 306 -6.45 12.56 -1.97
C ILE A 306 -5.23 11.65 -2.05
N THR A 307 -4.10 12.17 -1.63
CA THR A 307 -2.81 11.47 -1.65
C THR A 307 -2.45 10.98 -0.25
N ASN A 308 -2.07 9.71 -0.16
CA ASN A 308 -1.75 9.07 1.09
C ASN A 308 -0.35 8.43 1.04
N PRO A 309 0.51 8.66 2.05
CA PRO A 309 1.79 7.99 2.15
C PRO A 309 1.67 6.46 2.24
N GLY A 310 2.50 5.78 1.49
CA GLY A 310 2.53 4.33 1.36
C GLY A 310 1.66 3.82 0.20
N GLY A 311 2.29 3.12 -0.76
CA GLY A 311 1.63 2.43 -1.87
C GLY A 311 0.77 1.24 -1.41
N LEU A 312 0.17 0.53 -2.33
CA LEU A 312 -0.60 -0.68 -2.01
C LEU A 312 0.33 -1.79 -1.51
N LEU A 313 -0.12 -2.53 -0.50
CA LEU A 313 0.56 -3.78 -0.12
C LEU A 313 0.54 -4.76 -1.31
N PRO A 314 1.63 -5.53 -1.57
CA PRO A 314 1.75 -6.35 -2.77
C PRO A 314 0.58 -7.31 -3.00
N ILE A 315 0.03 -7.88 -1.92
CA ILE A 315 -1.14 -8.76 -1.99
C ILE A 315 -2.41 -8.01 -2.38
N VAL A 316 -2.55 -6.76 -1.94
CA VAL A 316 -3.70 -5.90 -2.29
C VAL A 316 -3.56 -5.39 -3.72
N ALA A 317 -2.35 -5.01 -4.14
CA ALA A 317 -2.07 -4.56 -5.51
C ALA A 317 -2.47 -5.61 -6.57
N LYS A 318 -2.17 -6.89 -6.32
CA LYS A 318 -2.59 -8.01 -7.20
C LYS A 318 -4.11 -8.22 -7.27
N HIS A 319 -4.85 -7.74 -6.28
CA HIS A 319 -6.29 -7.94 -6.13
C HIS A 319 -7.02 -6.64 -5.81
N PHE A 320 -6.53 -5.53 -6.36
CA PHE A 320 -7.06 -4.18 -6.10
C PHE A 320 -8.59 -4.11 -6.27
N GLY A 321 -9.26 -3.52 -5.32
CA GLY A 321 -10.72 -3.43 -5.29
C GLY A 321 -11.46 -4.73 -4.96
N ARG A 322 -10.76 -5.87 -4.71
CA ARG A 322 -11.37 -7.17 -4.39
C ARG A 322 -10.95 -7.73 -3.04
N LYS A 323 -9.76 -7.40 -2.57
CA LYS A 323 -9.23 -7.84 -1.28
C LYS A 323 -8.76 -6.63 -0.50
N SER A 324 -8.96 -6.65 0.81
CA SER A 324 -8.49 -5.62 1.73
C SER A 324 -7.53 -6.25 2.74
N LEU A 325 -6.45 -5.54 3.04
CA LEU A 325 -5.53 -5.84 4.14
C LEU A 325 -5.16 -4.50 4.77
N SER A 326 -5.31 -4.39 6.08
CA SER A 326 -5.00 -3.15 6.78
C SER A 326 -3.54 -3.10 7.20
N ARG A 327 -2.87 -1.94 6.95
CA ARG A 327 -1.57 -1.62 7.54
C ARG A 327 -1.65 -1.35 9.04
N ASN A 328 -2.81 -0.89 9.50
CA ASN A 328 -3.06 -0.47 10.88
C ASN A 328 -4.33 -1.17 11.38
N PRO A 329 -4.26 -2.48 11.67
CA PRO A 329 -5.45 -3.27 12.01
C PRO A 329 -6.12 -2.79 13.31
N TYR A 330 -5.35 -2.25 14.25
CA TYR A 330 -5.90 -1.70 15.49
C TYR A 330 -6.72 -0.42 15.20
N ILE A 331 -6.15 0.56 14.48
CA ILE A 331 -6.87 1.78 14.05
C ILE A 331 -8.11 1.41 13.23
N PHE A 332 -7.97 0.48 12.28
CA PHE A 332 -9.08 0.01 11.47
C PHE A 332 -10.21 -0.58 12.32
N SER A 333 -9.88 -1.37 13.35
CA SER A 333 -10.86 -1.94 14.28
C SER A 333 -11.61 -0.88 15.08
N LEU A 334 -10.96 0.24 15.43
CA LEU A 334 -11.58 1.36 16.12
C LEU A 334 -12.55 2.13 15.21
N PHE A 335 -12.17 2.39 13.96
CA PHE A 335 -13.09 2.97 12.97
C PHE A 335 -14.32 2.08 12.73
N MET A 336 -14.13 0.75 12.66
CA MET A 336 -15.24 -0.19 12.54
C MET A 336 -16.22 -0.11 13.71
N ARG A 337 -15.71 -0.04 14.95
CA ARG A 337 -16.56 0.08 16.14
C ARG A 337 -17.39 1.36 16.14
N MET A 338 -16.94 2.40 15.45
CA MET A 338 -17.68 3.65 15.22
C MET A 338 -18.58 3.59 13.97
N ASN A 339 -18.73 2.46 13.30
CA ASN A 339 -19.48 2.31 12.06
C ASN A 339 -19.00 3.25 10.92
N LEU A 340 -17.74 3.66 10.95
CA LEU A 340 -17.15 4.52 9.90
C LEU A 340 -16.55 3.72 8.75
N VAL A 341 -16.28 2.42 8.93
CA VAL A 341 -15.74 1.50 7.93
C VAL A 341 -16.55 0.21 7.90
N GLU A 342 -16.77 -0.34 6.71
CA GLU A 342 -17.38 -1.65 6.53
C GLU A 342 -16.33 -2.76 6.31
N HIS A 343 -16.60 -3.97 6.81
CA HIS A 343 -15.68 -5.12 6.76
C HIS A 343 -15.43 -5.71 5.36
N VAL A 344 -16.17 -5.30 4.33
CA VAL A 344 -16.36 -6.13 3.12
C VAL A 344 -15.38 -5.81 1.99
N GLY A 345 -14.46 -4.85 2.13
CA GLY A 345 -13.54 -4.47 1.04
C GLY A 345 -14.26 -3.93 -0.20
N SER A 346 -15.49 -3.42 -0.03
CA SER A 346 -16.35 -2.89 -1.08
C SER A 346 -16.13 -1.40 -1.40
N GLY A 347 -15.28 -0.71 -0.62
CA GLY A 347 -15.12 0.76 -0.69
C GLY A 347 -14.78 1.27 -2.09
N ILE A 348 -13.85 0.62 -2.79
CA ILE A 348 -13.47 0.98 -4.17
C ILE A 348 -14.66 0.84 -5.13
N ALA A 349 -15.38 -0.28 -5.05
CA ALA A 349 -16.55 -0.53 -5.89
C ALA A 349 -17.68 0.48 -5.58
N ARG A 350 -17.89 0.78 -4.30
CA ARG A 350 -18.90 1.75 -3.84
C ARG A 350 -18.57 3.17 -4.32
N MET A 351 -17.31 3.62 -4.20
CA MET A 351 -16.90 4.94 -4.73
C MET A 351 -17.14 5.05 -6.23
N LYS A 352 -16.80 3.98 -6.99
CA LYS A 352 -17.08 3.91 -8.43
C LYS A 352 -18.57 4.05 -8.73
N GLU A 353 -19.39 3.27 -8.04
CA GLU A 353 -20.87 3.30 -8.23
C GLU A 353 -21.44 4.67 -7.90
N LEU A 354 -21.03 5.30 -6.80
CA LEU A 354 -21.49 6.63 -6.39
C LEU A 354 -21.17 7.70 -7.44
N MET A 355 -19.96 7.68 -8.01
CA MET A 355 -19.55 8.61 -9.07
C MET A 355 -20.35 8.38 -10.34
N LEU A 356 -20.52 7.14 -10.80
CA LEU A 356 -21.30 6.81 -11.98
C LEU A 356 -22.78 7.19 -11.84
N ASN A 357 -23.40 6.94 -10.67
CA ASN A 357 -24.77 7.31 -10.36
C ASN A 357 -24.98 8.83 -10.36
N ALA A 358 -23.94 9.60 -10.06
CA ALA A 358 -23.94 11.06 -10.16
C ALA A 358 -23.68 11.58 -11.59
N GLY A 359 -23.46 10.69 -12.59
CA GLY A 359 -23.12 11.05 -13.96
C GLY A 359 -21.68 11.56 -14.11
N LEU A 360 -20.79 11.18 -13.21
CA LEU A 360 -19.40 11.60 -13.14
C LEU A 360 -18.46 10.46 -13.57
N PRO A 361 -17.20 10.79 -13.94
CA PRO A 361 -16.19 9.78 -14.26
C PRO A 361 -15.90 8.88 -13.05
N GLU A 362 -15.50 7.64 -13.34
CA GLU A 362 -14.98 6.74 -12.31
C GLU A 362 -13.74 7.36 -11.62
N PRO A 363 -13.54 7.09 -10.30
CA PRO A 363 -12.32 7.49 -9.64
C PRO A 363 -11.09 6.91 -10.34
N GLN A 364 -10.04 7.71 -10.52
CA GLN A 364 -8.75 7.23 -10.98
C GLN A 364 -7.83 7.00 -9.78
N TYR A 365 -6.93 6.02 -9.91
CA TYR A 365 -6.02 5.63 -8.84
C TYR A 365 -4.58 5.58 -9.35
N GLU A 366 -3.67 6.20 -8.60
CA GLU A 366 -2.24 6.04 -8.77
C GLU A 366 -1.70 5.29 -7.57
N THR A 367 -0.99 4.20 -7.80
CA THR A 367 -0.64 3.23 -6.74
C THR A 367 0.85 3.03 -6.54
N GLU A 368 1.68 3.66 -7.38
CA GLU A 368 3.14 3.57 -7.30
C GLU A 368 3.70 4.61 -6.32
N GLY A 369 4.46 4.16 -5.35
CA GLY A 369 5.05 5.01 -4.31
C GLY A 369 4.05 5.49 -3.27
N MET A 370 3.22 6.46 -3.64
CA MET A 370 2.09 6.94 -2.84
C MET A 370 0.77 6.46 -3.44
N PHE A 371 -0.24 6.30 -2.59
CA PHE A 371 -1.59 6.01 -3.07
C PHE A 371 -2.36 7.32 -3.29
N ASN A 372 -2.79 7.58 -4.52
CA ASN A 372 -3.55 8.76 -4.88
C ASN A 372 -4.91 8.39 -5.48
N ILE A 373 -5.97 9.05 -5.01
CA ILE A 373 -7.33 8.97 -5.57
C ILE A 373 -7.62 10.29 -6.26
N ILE A 374 -8.04 10.24 -7.53
CA ILE A 374 -8.38 11.41 -8.34
C ILE A 374 -9.88 11.36 -8.65
N LEU A 375 -10.60 12.37 -8.22
CA LEU A 375 -12.05 12.54 -8.40
C LEU A 375 -12.29 13.74 -9.31
N TYR A 376 -12.62 13.50 -10.58
CA TYR A 376 -12.91 14.56 -11.53
C TYR A 376 -14.31 15.14 -11.34
N ARG A 377 -14.42 16.48 -11.49
CA ARG A 377 -15.68 17.22 -11.36
C ARG A 377 -16.60 17.12 -12.59
N SER A 378 -16.04 16.68 -13.73
CA SER A 378 -16.83 16.48 -14.96
C SER A 378 -16.18 15.44 -15.86
N GLN A 379 -16.95 14.87 -16.81
CA GLN A 379 -16.44 13.93 -17.80
C GLN A 379 -15.37 14.58 -18.69
N VAL A 380 -15.57 15.81 -19.10
CA VAL A 380 -14.62 16.57 -19.93
C VAL A 380 -13.27 16.72 -19.22
N ALA A 381 -13.27 16.88 -17.90
CA ALA A 381 -12.04 16.98 -17.13
C ALA A 381 -11.27 15.64 -17.08
N ALA A 382 -12.00 14.52 -16.95
CA ALA A 382 -11.39 13.18 -16.92
C ALA A 382 -10.80 12.77 -18.29
N ASP A 383 -11.43 13.19 -19.37
CA ASP A 383 -11.03 12.83 -20.73
C ASP A 383 -9.82 13.66 -21.24
N LYS A 384 -9.39 14.67 -20.50
CA LYS A 384 -8.18 15.41 -20.85
C LYS A 384 -6.95 14.49 -20.77
N PRO A 385 -6.13 14.41 -21.84
CA PRO A 385 -4.93 13.59 -21.82
C PRO A 385 -3.97 14.09 -20.74
N LYS A 386 -3.39 13.17 -19.97
CA LYS A 386 -2.34 13.51 -18.98
C LYS A 386 -1.16 14.16 -19.68
N LEU A 387 -0.78 15.35 -19.21
CA LEU A 387 0.37 16.06 -19.72
C LEU A 387 1.66 15.45 -19.17
N THR A 388 2.64 15.26 -20.05
CA THR A 388 4.00 14.92 -19.63
C THR A 388 4.66 16.13 -18.95
N ASP A 389 5.71 15.91 -18.16
CA ASP A 389 6.42 17.01 -17.48
C ASP A 389 6.99 18.03 -18.47
N LEU A 390 7.40 17.58 -19.65
CA LEU A 390 7.85 18.44 -20.72
C LEU A 390 6.70 19.32 -21.28
N GLU A 391 5.51 18.75 -21.42
CA GLU A 391 4.30 19.49 -21.84
C GLU A 391 3.89 20.50 -20.79
N LYS A 392 3.93 20.15 -19.50
CA LYS A 392 3.66 21.09 -18.39
C LYS A 392 4.61 22.27 -18.40
N LEU A 393 5.92 22.00 -18.47
CA LEU A 393 6.96 23.05 -18.55
C LEU A 393 6.75 23.95 -19.77
N THR A 394 6.39 23.39 -20.92
CA THR A 394 6.12 24.15 -22.14
C THR A 394 4.92 25.07 -21.99
N ILE A 395 3.83 24.60 -21.36
CA ILE A 395 2.63 25.39 -21.05
C ILE A 395 2.97 26.54 -20.12
N GLU A 396 3.73 26.27 -19.05
CA GLU A 396 4.18 27.26 -18.07
C GLU A 396 4.95 28.38 -18.74
N LEU A 397 5.96 28.03 -19.55
CA LEU A 397 6.77 29.00 -20.30
C LEU A 397 5.94 29.84 -21.31
N MET A 398 4.94 29.23 -21.95
CA MET A 398 4.05 29.90 -22.91
C MET A 398 2.95 30.73 -22.23
N SER A 399 2.69 30.52 -20.95
CA SER A 399 1.71 31.26 -20.14
C SER A 399 2.32 32.47 -19.42
N ALA A 400 3.64 32.67 -19.50
CA ALA A 400 4.31 33.82 -18.90
C ALA A 400 3.86 35.14 -19.58
N GLU A 401 3.89 36.28 -18.87
CA GLU A 401 3.54 37.61 -19.39
C GLU A 401 4.33 37.96 -20.63
N VAL A 402 5.60 37.56 -20.71
CA VAL A 402 6.45 37.69 -21.91
C VAL A 402 6.67 36.29 -22.49
N LYS A 403 5.97 36.02 -23.59
CA LYS A 403 6.08 34.72 -24.28
C LYS A 403 7.47 34.57 -24.88
N PRO A 404 8.17 33.44 -24.66
CA PRO A 404 9.47 33.19 -25.23
C PRO A 404 9.37 33.02 -26.77
N THR A 405 10.42 33.41 -27.45
CA THR A 405 10.60 33.04 -28.86
C THR A 405 10.79 31.53 -29.01
N ILE A 406 10.59 30.99 -30.21
CA ILE A 406 10.80 29.57 -30.48
C ILE A 406 12.22 29.11 -30.10
N ASP A 407 13.22 29.95 -30.35
CA ASP A 407 14.62 29.59 -30.07
C ASP A 407 14.91 29.58 -28.57
N GLU A 408 14.39 30.55 -27.81
CA GLU A 408 14.44 30.56 -26.35
C GLU A 408 13.67 29.41 -25.73
N LEU A 409 12.52 29.03 -26.28
CA LEU A 409 11.75 27.90 -25.83
C LEU A 409 12.51 26.60 -26.06
N CYS A 410 13.13 26.40 -27.22
CA CYS A 410 13.97 25.24 -27.52
C CYS A 410 15.11 25.07 -26.51
N GLU A 411 15.76 26.19 -26.15
CA GLU A 411 16.85 26.20 -25.16
C GLU A 411 16.33 25.81 -23.76
N LYS A 412 15.22 26.40 -23.31
CA LYS A 412 14.64 26.17 -21.99
C LYS A 412 14.10 24.74 -21.78
N ILE A 413 13.56 24.14 -22.85
CA ILE A 413 13.04 22.75 -22.77
C ILE A 413 14.06 21.71 -23.26
N ASP A 414 15.25 22.11 -23.63
CA ASP A 414 16.34 21.27 -24.18
C ASP A 414 15.85 20.34 -25.30
N ARG A 415 15.25 20.94 -26.34
CA ARG A 415 14.72 20.22 -27.51
C ARG A 415 15.00 20.93 -28.81
N LYS A 416 15.13 20.13 -29.90
CA LYS A 416 15.32 20.65 -31.26
C LYS A 416 14.06 21.36 -31.75
N LYS A 417 14.23 22.35 -32.61
CA LYS A 417 13.17 23.19 -33.17
C LYS A 417 11.99 22.39 -33.74
N SER A 418 12.28 21.31 -34.49
CA SER A 418 11.23 20.42 -35.03
C SER A 418 10.40 19.72 -33.96
N THR A 419 11.04 19.25 -32.88
CA THR A 419 10.37 18.60 -31.73
C THR A 419 9.52 19.62 -30.99
N THR A 420 10.02 20.84 -30.77
CA THR A 420 9.29 21.92 -30.10
C THR A 420 8.04 22.33 -30.90
N TYR A 421 8.12 22.43 -32.22
CA TYR A 421 6.96 22.70 -33.08
C TYR A 421 5.91 21.59 -32.98
N ASN A 422 6.33 20.33 -33.02
CA ASN A 422 5.40 19.19 -32.86
C ASN A 422 4.75 19.18 -31.47
N LEU A 423 5.50 19.52 -30.42
CA LEU A 423 4.99 19.64 -29.06
C LEU A 423 3.94 20.75 -28.94
N LEU A 424 4.25 21.96 -29.47
CA LEU A 424 3.30 23.08 -29.47
C LEU A 424 2.04 22.75 -30.28
N LYS A 425 2.18 22.07 -31.43
CA LYS A 425 1.07 21.62 -32.23
C LYS A 425 0.18 20.62 -31.44
N SER A 426 0.80 19.63 -30.81
CA SER A 426 0.09 18.65 -29.96
C SER A 426 -0.64 19.34 -28.81
N LEU A 427 -0.01 20.34 -28.17
CA LEU A 427 -0.63 21.07 -27.05
C LEU A 427 -1.80 21.96 -27.52
N ARG A 428 -1.75 22.50 -28.75
CA ARG A 428 -2.90 23.18 -29.38
C ARG A 428 -4.04 22.21 -29.67
N GLU A 429 -3.73 21.07 -30.29
CA GLU A 429 -4.71 20.02 -30.58
C GLU A 429 -5.38 19.47 -29.31
N LYS A 430 -4.64 19.42 -28.22
CA LYS A 430 -5.15 19.05 -26.87
C LYS A 430 -5.90 20.19 -26.18
N GLY A 431 -5.92 21.42 -26.75
CA GLY A 431 -6.64 22.57 -26.19
C GLY A 431 -5.96 23.27 -25.00
N TYR A 432 -4.66 23.06 -24.81
CA TYR A 432 -3.88 23.70 -23.73
C TYR A 432 -3.21 25.01 -24.15
N LEU A 433 -3.03 25.26 -25.46
CA LEU A 433 -2.50 26.51 -26.03
C LEU A 433 -3.50 27.04 -27.06
N LEU A 434 -3.63 28.37 -27.16
CA LEU A 434 -4.41 29.06 -28.16
C LEU A 434 -3.68 29.15 -29.53
#